data_dd3257244442abb7643eb1780d2d7daf
#
_entry.id   dd3257244442abb7643eb1780d2d7daf
#
_cell.length_a   1.000
_cell.length_b   1.000
_cell.length_c   1.000
_cell.angle_alpha   90.00
_cell.angle_beta   90.00
_cell.angle_gamma   90.00
#
_symmetry.space_group_name_H-M   'P 1'
#
loop_
_entity.id
_entity.type
_entity.pdbx_description
1 polymer ?
#
loop_
_entity_poly.entity_id
_entity_poly.type
_entity_poly.pdbx_seq_one_letter_code
_entity_poly.pdbx_strand_id
1 'polypeptide(L)'
;CVLDEKREEIMAEIKDLPEDQVKYKLRGLMRRHGLTFFNTSGLSLEKLLNAPDQIGDSFATYLNGFTENVRDILANFVHTETNTDAVDLSRIYARLDRSDKLFAVTQKFVQKADLHPDRVSNAMMGTVFEIIIRRSKESTNTKAGQFYTPREIVRLLVSLTICGHEEELKEMGRGFSIYDPCCGTGGMLTVGKEYLRQISGRDNIRVNLYGQELNEKTYAICRADLLMKGEEQAGEQKVFQGDTLGDDKLIGKTFNFMLANPPFGVDWGKDERTKKRVQDDNCPGGRFEAGLPSTNDGSLLFLQHMISKMDKVNGSRIGIVLNGSPLFNGDAGSGWSNIRKMLLDRNLLDTIVALPKNLFYGTDITTYL
;
A
#
# COMPACT_ATOMS: atom_id res chain seq x y z
N CYS A 1 1.77 -4.31 -20.76
CA CYS A 1 1.45 -5.13 -21.94
C CYS A 1 2.56 -6.14 -22.17
N VAL A 2 2.22 -7.43 -22.14
CA VAL A 2 3.10 -8.48 -22.64
C VAL A 2 3.04 -8.35 -24.16
N LEU A 3 4.19 -8.26 -24.82
CA LEU A 3 4.23 -8.31 -26.29
C LEU A 3 3.52 -9.59 -26.75
N ASP A 4 2.75 -9.52 -27.82
CA ASP A 4 1.91 -10.64 -28.27
C ASP A 4 2.71 -11.95 -28.45
N GLU A 5 3.96 -11.87 -28.93
CA GLU A 5 4.88 -13.00 -29.02
C GLU A 5 5.12 -13.73 -27.68
N LYS A 6 5.40 -12.98 -26.59
CA LYS A 6 5.60 -13.56 -25.25
C LYS A 6 4.33 -14.20 -24.72
N ARG A 7 3.18 -13.61 -25.06
CA ARG A 7 1.89 -14.14 -24.66
C ARG A 7 1.61 -15.47 -25.34
N GLU A 8 1.84 -15.56 -26.64
CA GLU A 8 1.64 -16.80 -27.41
C GLU A 8 2.55 -17.91 -26.89
N GLU A 9 3.83 -17.60 -26.61
CA GLU A 9 4.79 -18.55 -26.02
C GLU A 9 4.28 -19.09 -24.67
N ILE A 10 3.88 -18.19 -23.74
CA ILE A 10 3.38 -18.60 -22.44
C ILE A 10 2.10 -19.42 -22.57
N MET A 11 1.16 -19.00 -23.42
CA MET A 11 -0.10 -19.69 -23.63
C MET A 11 0.12 -21.09 -24.21
N ALA A 12 1.05 -21.25 -25.13
CA ALA A 12 1.42 -22.55 -25.70
C ALA A 12 1.96 -23.52 -24.64
N GLU A 13 2.77 -23.02 -23.68
CA GLU A 13 3.33 -23.85 -22.60
C GLU A 13 2.32 -24.27 -21.52
N ILE A 14 1.16 -23.60 -21.43
CA ILE A 14 0.14 -23.90 -20.39
C ILE A 14 -1.14 -24.51 -20.94
N LYS A 15 -1.34 -24.50 -22.25
CA LYS A 15 -2.62 -24.88 -22.93
C LYS A 15 -3.12 -26.28 -22.58
N ASP A 16 -2.21 -27.24 -22.50
CA ASP A 16 -2.54 -28.65 -22.33
C ASP A 16 -2.32 -29.14 -20.88
N LEU A 17 -2.07 -28.21 -19.94
CA LEU A 17 -1.84 -28.55 -18.54
C LEU A 17 -3.17 -28.61 -17.75
N PRO A 18 -3.29 -29.52 -16.78
CA PRO A 18 -4.35 -29.52 -15.80
C PRO A 18 -4.37 -28.19 -15.00
N GLU A 19 -5.56 -27.74 -14.61
CA GLU A 19 -5.78 -26.43 -13.97
C GLU A 19 -4.93 -26.24 -12.70
N ASP A 20 -4.75 -27.29 -11.92
CA ASP A 20 -3.92 -27.29 -10.72
C ASP A 20 -2.42 -27.07 -11.03
N GLN A 21 -1.94 -27.50 -12.19
CA GLN A 21 -0.56 -27.33 -12.63
C GLN A 21 -0.31 -25.98 -13.31
N VAL A 22 -1.32 -25.41 -13.95
CA VAL A 22 -1.22 -24.11 -14.64
C VAL A 22 -0.68 -23.04 -13.71
N LYS A 23 -1.18 -22.95 -12.48
CA LYS A 23 -0.77 -21.93 -11.50
C LYS A 23 0.74 -21.96 -11.22
N TYR A 24 1.32 -23.15 -11.04
CA TYR A 24 2.75 -23.31 -10.74
C TYR A 24 3.62 -23.03 -11.99
N LYS A 25 3.24 -23.60 -13.12
CA LYS A 25 3.94 -23.40 -14.39
C LYS A 25 3.95 -21.94 -14.78
N LEU A 26 2.79 -21.27 -14.70
CA LEU A 26 2.63 -19.86 -15.03
C LEU A 26 3.52 -18.95 -14.15
N ARG A 27 3.65 -19.21 -12.85
CA ARG A 27 4.57 -18.46 -11.98
C ARG A 27 6.03 -18.58 -12.45
N GLY A 28 6.47 -19.77 -12.86
CA GLY A 28 7.80 -19.99 -13.39
C GLY A 28 8.04 -19.24 -14.69
N LEU A 29 7.07 -19.28 -15.60
CA LEU A 29 7.10 -18.57 -16.88
C LEU A 29 7.12 -17.04 -16.67
N MET A 30 6.25 -16.54 -15.81
CA MET A 30 6.22 -15.11 -15.48
C MET A 30 7.57 -14.62 -14.97
N ARG A 31 8.24 -15.37 -14.08
CA ARG A 31 9.58 -15.03 -13.58
C ARG A 31 10.61 -15.03 -14.71
N ARG A 32 10.58 -16.03 -15.59
CA ARG A 32 11.48 -16.13 -16.75
C ARG A 32 11.36 -14.94 -17.69
N HIS A 33 10.13 -14.46 -17.91
CA HIS A 33 9.84 -13.33 -18.80
C HIS A 33 9.82 -11.97 -18.11
N GLY A 34 10.11 -11.90 -16.80
CA GLY A 34 10.09 -10.64 -16.01
C GLY A 34 8.70 -10.03 -15.86
N LEU A 35 7.66 -10.87 -15.83
CA LEU A 35 6.27 -10.43 -15.72
C LEU A 35 5.80 -10.48 -14.28
N THR A 36 5.06 -9.46 -13.85
CA THR A 36 4.45 -9.37 -12.52
C THR A 36 3.02 -9.92 -12.49
N PHE A 37 2.34 -9.94 -13.64
CA PHE A 37 1.01 -10.50 -13.81
C PHE A 37 0.82 -11.02 -15.25
N PHE A 38 -0.21 -11.81 -15.45
CA PHE A 38 -0.57 -12.36 -16.77
C PHE A 38 -2.08 -12.54 -16.87
N ASN A 39 -2.59 -12.56 -18.11
CA ASN A 39 -3.99 -12.86 -18.39
C ASN A 39 -4.10 -14.07 -19.32
N THR A 40 -4.71 -15.15 -18.81
CA THR A 40 -4.85 -16.43 -19.51
C THR A 40 -6.08 -16.50 -20.40
N SER A 41 -6.97 -15.51 -20.42
CA SER A 41 -8.22 -15.54 -21.20
C SER A 41 -8.03 -15.51 -22.72
N GLY A 42 -6.84 -15.11 -23.19
CA GLY A 42 -6.62 -14.88 -24.63
C GLY A 42 -7.24 -13.58 -25.15
N LEU A 43 -7.99 -12.84 -24.32
CA LEU A 43 -8.68 -11.60 -24.68
C LEU A 43 -7.80 -10.37 -24.40
N SER A 44 -8.10 -9.28 -25.10
CA SER A 44 -7.64 -7.91 -24.83
C SER A 44 -8.83 -6.98 -24.92
N LEU A 45 -8.72 -5.75 -24.42
CA LEU A 45 -9.81 -4.77 -24.53
C LEU A 45 -10.22 -4.51 -25.98
N GLU A 46 -9.29 -4.56 -26.92
CA GLU A 46 -9.56 -4.46 -28.36
C GLU A 46 -10.36 -5.67 -28.87
N LYS A 47 -9.95 -6.90 -28.49
CA LYS A 47 -10.65 -8.13 -28.87
C LYS A 47 -12.07 -8.21 -28.33
N LEU A 48 -12.36 -7.58 -27.18
CA LEU A 48 -13.73 -7.48 -26.63
C LEU A 48 -14.68 -6.74 -27.58
N LEU A 49 -14.18 -5.80 -28.38
CA LEU A 49 -14.99 -5.02 -29.32
C LEU A 49 -15.42 -5.81 -30.57
N ASN A 50 -14.86 -7.01 -30.80
CA ASN A 50 -15.20 -7.83 -31.95
C ASN A 50 -16.56 -8.54 -31.82
N ALA A 51 -17.12 -8.63 -30.61
CA ALA A 51 -18.43 -9.26 -30.34
C ALA A 51 -19.27 -8.33 -29.44
N PRO A 52 -19.87 -7.27 -29.98
CA PRO A 52 -20.66 -6.29 -29.22
C PRO A 52 -21.77 -6.90 -28.37
N ASP A 53 -22.50 -7.86 -28.95
CA ASP A 53 -23.68 -8.51 -28.31
C ASP A 53 -23.26 -9.44 -27.14
N GLN A 54 -22.01 -9.82 -27.04
CA GLN A 54 -21.45 -10.70 -25.99
C GLN A 54 -20.40 -10.00 -25.13
N ILE A 55 -20.35 -8.67 -25.18
CA ILE A 55 -19.28 -7.92 -24.52
C ILE A 55 -19.27 -8.12 -23.00
N GLY A 56 -20.45 -8.29 -22.35
CA GLY A 56 -20.57 -8.55 -20.93
C GLY A 56 -19.87 -9.86 -20.51
N ASP A 57 -20.20 -10.96 -21.20
CA ASP A 57 -19.60 -12.27 -20.91
C ASP A 57 -18.10 -12.32 -21.25
N SER A 58 -17.73 -11.70 -22.36
CA SER A 58 -16.34 -11.57 -22.79
C SER A 58 -15.52 -10.74 -21.79
N PHE A 59 -16.12 -9.67 -21.26
CA PHE A 59 -15.48 -8.83 -20.23
C PHE A 59 -15.30 -9.57 -18.91
N ALA A 60 -16.29 -10.34 -18.48
CA ALA A 60 -16.18 -11.23 -17.31
C ALA A 60 -15.05 -12.24 -17.48
N THR A 61 -14.99 -12.90 -18.64
CA THR A 61 -13.92 -13.84 -18.98
C THR A 61 -12.55 -13.17 -18.97
N TYR A 62 -12.46 -11.96 -19.51
CA TYR A 62 -11.22 -11.16 -19.49
C TYR A 62 -10.76 -10.84 -18.06
N LEU A 63 -11.66 -10.39 -17.16
CA LEU A 63 -11.31 -10.08 -15.77
C LEU A 63 -10.89 -11.34 -15.00
N ASN A 64 -11.60 -12.44 -15.17
CA ASN A 64 -11.29 -13.71 -14.51
C ASN A 64 -10.00 -14.37 -15.02
N GLY A 65 -9.58 -14.05 -16.24
CA GLY A 65 -8.33 -14.54 -16.83
C GLY A 65 -7.06 -13.97 -16.20
N PHE A 66 -7.13 -12.91 -15.43
CA PHE A 66 -5.96 -12.36 -14.74
C PHE A 66 -5.44 -13.28 -13.64
N THR A 67 -4.15 -13.20 -13.37
CA THR A 67 -3.50 -13.86 -12.23
C THR A 67 -4.09 -13.36 -10.91
N GLU A 68 -3.99 -14.19 -9.88
CA GLU A 68 -4.61 -14.00 -8.56
C GLU A 68 -4.31 -12.61 -7.94
N ASN A 69 -3.08 -12.12 -8.08
CA ASN A 69 -2.69 -10.81 -7.57
C ASN A 69 -3.48 -9.65 -8.18
N VAL A 70 -3.76 -9.69 -9.49
CA VAL A 70 -4.61 -8.69 -10.16
C VAL A 70 -6.06 -8.87 -9.78
N ARG A 71 -6.55 -10.12 -9.72
CA ARG A 71 -7.94 -10.39 -9.29
C ARG A 71 -8.21 -9.92 -7.87
N ASP A 72 -7.24 -10.10 -6.95
CA ASP A 72 -7.32 -9.57 -5.58
C ASP A 72 -7.42 -8.03 -5.59
N ILE A 73 -6.59 -7.35 -6.38
CA ILE A 73 -6.67 -5.90 -6.55
C ILE A 73 -8.04 -5.48 -7.07
N LEU A 74 -8.54 -6.14 -8.12
CA LEU A 74 -9.83 -5.82 -8.73
C LEU A 74 -11.00 -6.05 -7.78
N ALA A 75 -10.96 -7.10 -6.97
CA ALA A 75 -11.97 -7.42 -5.97
C ALA A 75 -12.03 -6.39 -4.83
N ASN A 76 -10.89 -5.82 -4.45
CA ASN A 76 -10.80 -4.80 -3.40
C ASN A 76 -11.02 -3.36 -3.89
N PHE A 77 -11.22 -3.15 -5.19
CA PHE A 77 -11.60 -1.86 -5.77
C PHE A 77 -13.08 -1.54 -5.50
N VAL A 78 -13.44 -1.43 -4.23
CA VAL A 78 -14.82 -1.25 -3.76
C VAL A 78 -15.14 0.23 -3.61
N HIS A 79 -16.27 0.69 -4.14
CA HIS A 79 -16.79 2.03 -3.94
C HIS A 79 -17.79 2.02 -2.76
N THR A 80 -17.32 2.38 -1.58
CA THR A 80 -18.20 2.60 -0.42
C THR A 80 -18.67 4.07 -0.38
N GLU A 81 -19.67 4.41 -1.16
CA GLU A 81 -20.47 5.60 -0.90
C GLU A 81 -21.86 5.14 -0.48
N THR A 82 -22.11 5.08 0.79
CA THR A 82 -23.35 4.64 1.44
C THR A 82 -23.44 3.14 1.78
N ASN A 83 -23.96 2.92 2.94
CA ASN A 83 -24.08 1.69 3.75
C ASN A 83 -24.85 0.51 3.11
N THR A 84 -24.94 0.38 1.81
CA THR A 84 -25.80 -0.63 1.18
C THR A 84 -25.20 -1.41 0.01
N ASP A 85 -24.12 -0.97 -0.67
CA ASP A 85 -23.61 -1.75 -1.81
C ASP A 85 -22.10 -1.56 -2.02
N ALA A 86 -21.33 -2.53 -1.58
CA ALA A 86 -19.95 -2.73 -2.03
C ALA A 86 -19.94 -2.85 -3.56
N VAL A 87 -19.37 -1.87 -4.27
CA VAL A 87 -19.32 -1.86 -5.73
C VAL A 87 -17.96 -2.39 -6.17
N ASP A 88 -17.88 -3.68 -6.31
CA ASP A 88 -16.84 -4.43 -7.00
C ASP A 88 -16.72 -3.97 -8.47
N LEU A 89 -15.52 -3.93 -9.06
CA LEU A 89 -15.32 -3.63 -10.49
C LEU A 89 -16.15 -4.57 -11.39
N SER A 90 -16.36 -5.81 -10.95
CA SER A 90 -17.28 -6.74 -11.61
C SER A 90 -18.72 -6.20 -11.65
N ARG A 91 -19.14 -5.48 -10.62
CA ARG A 91 -20.47 -4.83 -10.60
C ARG A 91 -20.52 -3.54 -11.42
N ILE A 92 -19.40 -2.80 -11.55
CA ILE A 92 -19.34 -1.60 -12.40
C ILE A 92 -19.55 -2.00 -13.86
N TYR A 93 -18.82 -3.01 -14.35
CA TYR A 93 -19.03 -3.46 -15.72
C TYR A 93 -20.41 -4.04 -15.92
N ALA A 94 -20.95 -4.83 -14.98
CA ALA A 94 -22.30 -5.36 -15.05
C ALA A 94 -23.39 -4.25 -15.05
N ARG A 95 -23.16 -3.12 -14.39
CA ARG A 95 -24.04 -1.94 -14.48
C ARG A 95 -23.95 -1.24 -15.83
N LEU A 96 -22.73 -1.10 -16.37
CA LEU A 96 -22.52 -0.55 -17.71
C LEU A 96 -23.14 -1.44 -18.77
N ASP A 97 -23.01 -2.76 -18.63
CA ASP A 97 -23.61 -3.76 -19.52
C ASP A 97 -25.15 -3.70 -19.49
N ARG A 98 -25.74 -3.76 -18.29
CA ARG A 98 -27.20 -3.61 -18.13
C ARG A 98 -27.78 -2.29 -18.65
N SER A 99 -26.97 -1.24 -18.71
CA SER A 99 -27.37 0.07 -19.26
C SER A 99 -26.94 0.27 -20.71
N ASP A 100 -26.50 -0.79 -21.38
CA ASP A 100 -26.02 -0.80 -22.76
C ASP A 100 -24.92 0.23 -23.06
N LYS A 101 -24.07 0.46 -22.06
CA LYS A 101 -22.97 1.44 -22.14
C LYS A 101 -21.59 0.81 -22.15
N LEU A 102 -21.48 -0.48 -21.84
CA LEU A 102 -20.18 -1.15 -21.69
C LEU A 102 -19.36 -1.10 -22.98
N PHE A 103 -20.00 -1.40 -24.12
CA PHE A 103 -19.35 -1.34 -25.42
C PHE A 103 -18.81 0.07 -25.74
N ALA A 104 -19.67 1.08 -25.61
CA ALA A 104 -19.29 2.45 -25.92
C ALA A 104 -18.16 3.00 -25.03
N VAL A 105 -18.18 2.64 -23.74
CA VAL A 105 -17.11 3.01 -22.80
C VAL A 105 -15.81 2.31 -23.16
N THR A 106 -15.83 1.00 -23.40
CA THR A 106 -14.67 0.21 -23.80
C THR A 106 -14.08 0.71 -25.11
N GLN A 107 -14.92 0.98 -26.11
CA GLN A 107 -14.50 1.52 -27.40
C GLN A 107 -13.80 2.88 -27.25
N LYS A 108 -14.42 3.81 -26.51
CA LYS A 108 -13.79 5.13 -26.25
C LYS A 108 -12.47 5.01 -25.53
N PHE A 109 -12.37 4.09 -24.54
CA PHE A 109 -11.12 3.89 -23.82
C PHE A 109 -10.02 3.39 -24.78
N VAL A 110 -10.29 2.33 -25.55
CA VAL A 110 -9.34 1.77 -26.53
C VAL A 110 -8.90 2.81 -27.56
N GLN A 111 -9.84 3.65 -28.07
CA GLN A 111 -9.55 4.65 -29.09
C GLN A 111 -8.79 5.87 -28.58
N LYS A 112 -8.95 6.25 -27.31
CA LYS A 112 -8.45 7.51 -26.76
C LYS A 112 -7.29 7.36 -25.79
N ALA A 113 -7.14 6.20 -25.13
CA ALA A 113 -6.12 5.93 -24.16
C ALA A 113 -5.00 5.06 -24.77
N ASP A 114 -3.96 5.69 -25.30
CA ASP A 114 -2.78 4.97 -25.76
C ASP A 114 -1.82 4.75 -24.58
N LEU A 115 -1.89 3.58 -23.99
CA LEU A 115 -1.07 3.15 -22.85
C LEU A 115 0.03 2.17 -23.27
N HIS A 116 0.44 2.19 -24.56
CA HIS A 116 1.50 1.32 -25.08
C HIS A 116 2.81 1.56 -24.29
N PRO A 117 3.57 0.51 -23.92
CA PRO A 117 4.79 0.63 -23.12
C PRO A 117 5.87 1.54 -23.73
N ASP A 118 5.92 1.63 -25.06
CA ASP A 118 6.85 2.52 -25.77
C ASP A 118 6.52 4.02 -25.58
N ARG A 119 5.28 4.33 -25.19
CA ARG A 119 4.82 5.70 -24.99
C ARG A 119 4.63 6.06 -23.52
N VAL A 120 4.21 5.08 -22.71
CA VAL A 120 3.93 5.27 -21.29
C VAL A 120 4.74 4.27 -20.48
N SER A 121 5.83 4.74 -19.88
CA SER A 121 6.64 3.92 -18.97
C SER A 121 5.86 3.55 -17.70
N ASN A 122 6.29 2.51 -17.00
CA ASN A 122 5.70 2.10 -15.71
C ASN A 122 5.70 3.25 -14.69
N ALA A 123 6.74 4.08 -14.68
CA ALA A 123 6.81 5.26 -13.82
C ALA A 123 5.75 6.32 -14.18
N MET A 124 5.51 6.54 -15.48
CA MET A 124 4.44 7.43 -15.94
C MET A 124 3.06 6.87 -15.61
N MET A 125 2.85 5.54 -15.73
CA MET A 125 1.60 4.91 -15.32
C MET A 125 1.31 5.13 -13.83
N GLY A 126 2.30 4.99 -12.97
CA GLY A 126 2.14 5.32 -11.54
C GLY A 126 1.72 6.77 -11.31
N THR A 127 2.33 7.72 -12.04
CA THR A 127 1.96 9.14 -11.96
C THR A 127 0.54 9.41 -12.46
N VAL A 128 0.14 8.81 -13.59
CA VAL A 128 -1.22 8.92 -14.13
C VAL A 128 -2.24 8.37 -13.14
N PHE A 129 -1.96 7.22 -12.55
CA PHE A 129 -2.82 6.58 -11.56
C PHE A 129 -2.98 7.46 -10.32
N GLU A 130 -1.89 8.02 -9.80
CA GLU A 130 -1.91 8.97 -8.68
C GLU A 130 -2.78 10.21 -8.98
N ILE A 131 -2.66 10.78 -10.19
CA ILE A 131 -3.46 11.93 -10.62
C ILE A 131 -4.96 11.56 -10.68
N ILE A 132 -5.30 10.39 -11.21
CA ILE A 132 -6.69 9.91 -11.29
C ILE A 132 -7.28 9.78 -9.88
N ILE A 133 -6.53 9.17 -8.95
CA ILE A 133 -6.97 8.99 -7.57
C ILE A 133 -7.14 10.32 -6.87
N ARG A 134 -6.20 11.25 -7.01
CA ARG A 134 -6.30 12.58 -6.44
C ARG A 134 -7.56 13.30 -6.94
N ARG A 135 -7.82 13.33 -8.24
CA ARG A 135 -9.02 13.94 -8.82
C ARG A 135 -10.32 13.26 -8.37
N SER A 136 -10.32 11.93 -8.25
CA SER A 136 -11.48 11.20 -7.73
C SER A 136 -11.79 11.57 -6.27
N LYS A 137 -10.77 11.85 -5.46
CA LYS A 137 -10.92 12.28 -4.06
C LYS A 137 -11.39 13.73 -3.93
N GLU A 138 -10.90 14.63 -4.78
CA GLU A 138 -11.32 16.04 -4.82
C GLU A 138 -12.81 16.17 -5.19
N SER A 139 -13.36 15.23 -5.96
CA SER A 139 -14.78 15.21 -6.34
C SER A 139 -15.71 14.62 -5.26
N THR A 140 -15.17 13.89 -4.29
CA THR A 140 -15.91 13.32 -3.17
C THR A 140 -15.52 14.09 -1.90
N ASN A 141 -16.49 14.78 -1.29
CA ASN A 141 -16.34 15.56 -0.05
C ASN A 141 -15.97 14.71 1.19
N THR A 142 -15.28 13.60 1.01
CA THR A 142 -14.78 12.75 2.09
C THR A 142 -13.65 13.48 2.82
N LYS A 143 -13.62 13.38 4.15
CA LYS A 143 -12.60 13.97 5.05
C LYS A 143 -11.19 13.66 4.51
N ALA A 144 -10.69 14.56 3.68
CA ALA A 144 -9.52 14.34 2.81
C ALA A 144 -8.20 14.15 3.58
N GLY A 145 -8.14 14.56 4.83
CA GLY A 145 -6.93 14.52 5.64
C GLY A 145 -6.49 13.11 6.09
N GLN A 146 -7.35 12.09 5.98
CA GLN A 146 -7.03 10.75 6.48
C GLN A 146 -6.22 9.89 5.48
N PHE A 147 -6.08 10.29 4.21
CA PHE A 147 -5.62 9.38 3.17
C PHE A 147 -4.45 9.86 2.28
N TYR A 148 -3.99 11.08 2.46
CA TYR A 148 -2.92 11.61 1.60
C TYR A 148 -1.90 12.43 2.40
N THR A 149 -0.67 11.95 2.40
CA THR A 149 0.47 12.70 2.92
C THR A 149 1.13 13.48 1.78
N PRO A 150 1.28 14.81 1.89
CA PRO A 150 1.97 15.60 0.86
C PRO A 150 3.37 15.06 0.57
N ARG A 151 3.77 15.01 -0.70
CA ARG A 151 5.07 14.44 -1.11
C ARG A 151 6.25 15.10 -0.43
N GLU A 152 6.16 16.40 -0.19
CA GLU A 152 7.19 17.19 0.49
C GLU A 152 7.39 16.72 1.93
N ILE A 153 6.30 16.40 2.61
CA ILE A 153 6.34 15.85 3.99
C ILE A 153 6.92 14.44 3.97
N VAL A 154 6.51 13.61 3.00
CA VAL A 154 7.09 12.26 2.83
C VAL A 154 8.59 12.36 2.62
N ARG A 155 9.05 13.23 1.72
CA ARG A 155 10.48 13.43 1.44
C ARG A 155 11.23 13.90 2.68
N LEU A 156 10.68 14.86 3.42
CA LEU A 156 11.30 15.34 4.66
C LEU A 156 11.40 14.21 5.68
N LEU A 157 10.30 13.47 5.91
CA LEU A 157 10.28 12.35 6.85
C LEU A 157 11.31 11.28 6.46
N VAL A 158 11.35 10.89 5.18
CA VAL A 158 12.31 9.91 4.67
C VAL A 158 13.74 10.42 4.83
N SER A 159 14.01 11.69 4.52
CA SER A 159 15.33 12.29 4.66
C SER A 159 15.82 12.24 6.11
N LEU A 160 14.95 12.64 7.05
CA LEU A 160 15.28 12.61 8.49
C LEU A 160 15.50 11.18 8.99
N THR A 161 14.67 10.23 8.53
CA THR A 161 14.77 8.82 8.95
C THR A 161 16.06 8.16 8.46
N ILE A 162 16.57 8.56 7.30
CA ILE A 162 17.74 7.94 6.65
C ILE A 162 19.05 8.69 7.00
N CYS A 163 18.95 9.94 7.45
CA CYS A 163 20.10 10.78 7.78
C CYS A 163 21.09 10.07 8.70
N GLY A 164 22.36 10.11 8.32
CA GLY A 164 23.45 9.44 9.05
C GLY A 164 23.65 7.94 8.73
N HIS A 165 22.85 7.38 7.78
CA HIS A 165 22.98 6.00 7.31
C HIS A 165 23.39 5.90 5.83
N GLU A 166 23.82 7.01 5.23
CA GLU A 166 24.13 7.09 3.81
C GLU A 166 25.28 6.15 3.41
N GLU A 167 26.26 5.96 4.28
CA GLU A 167 27.38 5.06 4.01
C GLU A 167 26.95 3.59 3.99
N GLU A 168 26.02 3.19 4.88
CA GLU A 168 25.47 1.84 4.88
C GLU A 168 24.71 1.52 3.59
N LEU A 169 24.05 2.53 3.00
CA LEU A 169 23.32 2.38 1.73
C LEU A 169 24.24 2.12 0.54
N LYS A 170 25.51 2.48 0.66
CA LYS A 170 26.53 2.26 -0.38
C LYS A 170 27.15 0.87 -0.32
N GLU A 171 26.96 0.13 0.78
CA GLU A 171 27.50 -1.22 0.93
C GLU A 171 26.97 -2.18 -0.15
N MET A 172 27.91 -2.83 -0.86
CA MET A 172 27.58 -3.78 -1.92
C MET A 172 26.91 -5.04 -1.35
N GLY A 173 25.81 -5.44 -2.00
CA GLY A 173 25.10 -6.67 -1.63
C GLY A 173 24.11 -6.55 -0.47
N ARG A 174 24.13 -5.47 0.31
CA ARG A 174 23.15 -5.24 1.38
C ARG A 174 21.79 -4.87 0.77
N GLY A 175 20.73 -5.55 1.22
CA GLY A 175 19.34 -5.22 0.93
C GLY A 175 18.71 -4.51 2.13
N PHE A 176 17.72 -3.67 1.84
CA PHE A 176 16.97 -2.92 2.85
C PHE A 176 15.49 -3.22 2.77
N SER A 177 14.79 -2.92 3.86
CA SER A 177 13.34 -3.02 3.94
C SER A 177 12.75 -1.70 4.42
N ILE A 178 11.63 -1.29 3.80
CA ILE A 178 10.79 -0.19 4.27
C ILE A 178 9.45 -0.79 4.67
N TYR A 179 8.93 -0.39 5.83
CA TYR A 179 7.63 -0.79 6.34
C TYR A 179 6.76 0.40 6.68
N ASP A 180 5.49 0.33 6.28
CA ASP A 180 4.46 1.29 6.68
C ASP A 180 3.24 0.52 7.22
N PRO A 181 2.92 0.64 8.54
CA PRO A 181 1.82 -0.07 9.19
C PRO A 181 0.42 0.45 8.83
N CYS A 182 0.33 1.58 8.13
CA CYS A 182 -0.91 2.23 7.70
C CYS A 182 -0.71 2.88 6.33
N CYS A 183 -0.27 2.06 5.36
CA CYS A 183 0.40 2.53 4.15
C CYS A 183 -0.48 3.33 3.18
N GLY A 184 -1.79 3.38 3.40
CA GLY A 184 -2.69 4.12 2.53
C GLY A 184 -2.53 3.68 1.07
N THR A 185 -2.23 4.63 0.20
CA THR A 185 -1.96 4.37 -1.22
C THR A 185 -0.48 4.03 -1.54
N GLY A 186 0.36 3.80 -0.53
CA GLY A 186 1.75 3.40 -0.69
C GLY A 186 2.74 4.53 -0.97
N GLY A 187 2.31 5.79 -0.80
CA GLY A 187 3.14 6.96 -1.09
C GLY A 187 4.46 6.99 -0.31
N MET A 188 4.44 6.67 0.98
CA MET A 188 5.67 6.61 1.79
C MET A 188 6.61 5.49 1.35
N LEU A 189 6.07 4.33 0.98
CA LEU A 189 6.84 3.19 0.51
C LEU A 189 7.58 3.52 -0.79
N THR A 190 6.87 4.07 -1.78
CA THR A 190 7.43 4.34 -3.11
C THR A 190 8.41 5.52 -3.10
N VAL A 191 8.06 6.62 -2.41
CA VAL A 191 8.95 7.78 -2.25
C VAL A 191 10.19 7.41 -1.42
N GLY A 192 9.99 6.61 -0.35
CA GLY A 192 11.11 6.11 0.47
C GLY A 192 12.10 5.30 -0.35
N LYS A 193 11.63 4.39 -1.19
CA LYS A 193 12.49 3.60 -2.08
C LYS A 193 13.21 4.46 -3.11
N GLU A 194 12.50 5.41 -3.73
CA GLU A 194 13.09 6.34 -4.70
C GLU A 194 14.23 7.15 -4.06
N TYR A 195 14.00 7.63 -2.84
CA TYR A 195 14.98 8.42 -2.11
C TYR A 195 16.21 7.59 -1.68
N LEU A 196 16.01 6.35 -1.20
CA LEU A 196 17.10 5.43 -0.92
C LEU A 196 17.97 5.15 -2.15
N ARG A 197 17.35 4.97 -3.33
CA ARG A 197 18.08 4.82 -4.59
C ARG A 197 18.91 6.07 -4.92
N GLN A 198 18.30 7.23 -4.77
CA GLN A 198 18.97 8.52 -5.06
C GLN A 198 20.18 8.73 -4.15
N ILE A 199 20.04 8.53 -2.82
CA ILE A 199 21.14 8.73 -1.87
C ILE A 199 22.26 7.70 -2.05
N SER A 200 21.88 6.43 -2.27
CA SER A 200 22.86 5.36 -2.44
C SER A 200 23.73 5.53 -3.69
N GLY A 201 23.26 6.31 -4.67
CA GLY A 201 23.88 6.40 -6.00
C GLY A 201 23.87 5.09 -6.78
N ARG A 202 23.00 4.13 -6.38
CA ARG A 202 22.93 2.77 -6.91
C ARG A 202 21.56 2.49 -7.50
N ASP A 203 21.51 2.35 -8.82
CA ASP A 203 20.25 2.02 -9.52
C ASP A 203 19.67 0.65 -9.13
N ASN A 204 20.54 -0.29 -8.73
CA ASN A 204 20.17 -1.67 -8.41
C ASN A 204 20.14 -1.98 -6.90
N ILE A 205 20.04 -0.98 -6.03
CA ILE A 205 19.86 -1.22 -4.60
C ILE A 205 18.57 -2.04 -4.37
N ARG A 206 18.68 -3.15 -3.64
CA ARG A 206 17.53 -3.97 -3.28
C ARG A 206 16.80 -3.35 -2.11
N VAL A 207 15.61 -2.82 -2.34
CA VAL A 207 14.72 -2.29 -1.30
C VAL A 207 13.40 -3.04 -1.37
N ASN A 208 13.05 -3.75 -0.31
CA ASN A 208 11.79 -4.47 -0.18
C ASN A 208 10.76 -3.58 0.53
N LEU A 209 9.59 -3.42 -0.07
CA LEU A 209 8.49 -2.61 0.46
C LEU A 209 7.48 -3.50 1.16
N TYR A 210 7.17 -3.20 2.42
CA TYR A 210 6.16 -3.89 3.22
C TYR A 210 5.13 -2.91 3.73
N GLY A 211 3.88 -3.32 3.78
CA GLY A 211 2.81 -2.47 4.29
C GLY A 211 1.62 -3.23 4.78
N GLN A 212 0.80 -2.54 5.57
CA GLN A 212 -0.53 -3.00 5.92
C GLN A 212 -1.50 -1.82 5.85
N GLU A 213 -2.71 -2.06 5.34
CA GLU A 213 -3.72 -1.03 5.16
C GLU A 213 -5.11 -1.59 5.53
N LEU A 214 -5.82 -0.86 6.38
CA LEU A 214 -7.15 -1.24 6.85
C LEU A 214 -8.20 -1.11 5.75
N ASN A 215 -8.16 -0.02 5.00
CA ASN A 215 -9.16 0.29 3.99
C ASN A 215 -8.90 -0.49 2.69
N GLU A 216 -9.87 -1.32 2.28
CA GLU A 216 -9.78 -2.19 1.10
C GLU A 216 -9.47 -1.42 -0.18
N LYS A 217 -10.09 -0.25 -0.38
CA LYS A 217 -9.86 0.58 -1.58
C LYS A 217 -8.45 1.17 -1.61
N THR A 218 -7.96 1.73 -0.51
CA THR A 218 -6.60 2.28 -0.45
C THR A 218 -5.55 1.18 -0.55
N TYR A 219 -5.80 0.02 0.04
CA TYR A 219 -5.00 -1.20 -0.14
C TYR A 219 -4.91 -1.62 -1.62
N ALA A 220 -6.06 -1.72 -2.31
CA ALA A 220 -6.10 -2.08 -3.73
C ALA A 220 -5.31 -1.08 -4.60
N ILE A 221 -5.42 0.21 -4.29
CA ILE A 221 -4.68 1.28 -4.94
C ILE A 221 -3.17 1.12 -4.73
N CYS A 222 -2.75 0.89 -3.48
CA CYS A 222 -1.35 0.65 -3.13
C CYS A 222 -0.79 -0.56 -3.90
N ARG A 223 -1.51 -1.68 -3.89
CA ARG A 223 -1.13 -2.89 -4.61
C ARG A 223 -1.03 -2.68 -6.11
N ALA A 224 -2.00 -1.96 -6.70
CA ALA A 224 -1.98 -1.64 -8.13
C ALA A 224 -0.76 -0.77 -8.51
N ASP A 225 -0.45 0.25 -7.71
CA ASP A 225 0.72 1.11 -7.93
C ASP A 225 2.03 0.32 -7.85
N LEU A 226 2.19 -0.50 -6.80
CA LEU A 226 3.37 -1.35 -6.63
C LEU A 226 3.52 -2.37 -7.76
N LEU A 227 2.41 -2.97 -8.20
CA LEU A 227 2.40 -3.92 -9.31
C LEU A 227 2.82 -3.26 -10.62
N MET A 228 2.27 -2.07 -10.93
CA MET A 228 2.63 -1.30 -12.13
C MET A 228 4.09 -0.86 -12.14
N LYS A 229 4.65 -0.55 -10.96
CA LYS A 229 6.06 -0.18 -10.79
C LYS A 229 7.02 -1.38 -10.77
N GLY A 230 6.48 -2.61 -10.86
CA GLY A 230 7.29 -3.84 -10.82
C GLY A 230 7.87 -4.15 -9.44
N GLU A 231 7.26 -3.61 -8.38
CA GLU A 231 7.73 -3.77 -7.00
C GLU A 231 7.26 -5.08 -6.35
N GLU A 232 6.20 -5.70 -6.86
CA GLU A 232 5.74 -7.02 -6.46
C GLU A 232 6.15 -8.05 -7.51
N GLN A 233 6.85 -9.10 -7.06
CA GLN A 233 7.13 -10.25 -7.91
C GLN A 233 5.96 -11.24 -7.88
N ALA A 234 5.81 -12.02 -8.95
CA ALA A 234 4.78 -13.04 -9.02
C ALA A 234 4.87 -14.02 -7.81
N GLY A 235 3.82 -14.03 -7.00
CA GLY A 235 3.69 -14.91 -5.83
C GLY A 235 4.31 -14.38 -4.52
N GLU A 236 4.82 -13.15 -4.49
CA GLU A 236 5.21 -12.47 -3.25
C GLU A 236 4.18 -11.40 -2.88
N GLN A 237 3.49 -11.59 -1.77
CA GLN A 237 2.67 -10.54 -1.17
C GLN A 237 3.45 -9.89 -0.03
N LYS A 238 3.62 -8.57 -0.10
CA LYS A 238 4.36 -7.75 0.89
C LYS A 238 3.48 -6.67 1.50
N VAL A 239 2.37 -6.35 0.86
CA VAL A 239 1.35 -5.43 1.37
C VAL A 239 0.09 -6.24 1.64
N PHE A 240 -0.51 -6.03 2.80
CA PHE A 240 -1.64 -6.81 3.31
C PHE A 240 -2.82 -5.90 3.67
N GLN A 241 -4.03 -6.39 3.41
CA GLN A 241 -5.25 -5.76 3.89
C GLN A 241 -5.52 -6.23 5.33
N GLY A 242 -5.90 -5.30 6.20
CA GLY A 242 -6.33 -5.59 7.56
C GLY A 242 -5.89 -4.53 8.58
N ASP A 243 -6.42 -4.67 9.78
CA ASP A 243 -6.13 -3.79 10.91
C ASP A 243 -4.80 -4.16 11.58
N THR A 244 -3.82 -3.30 11.44
CA THR A 244 -2.46 -3.49 12.01
C THR A 244 -2.47 -3.69 13.53
N LEU A 245 -3.36 -3.00 14.23
CA LEU A 245 -3.42 -3.09 15.69
C LEU A 245 -4.10 -4.39 16.13
N GLY A 246 -5.18 -4.78 15.44
CA GLY A 246 -5.97 -5.98 15.75
C GLY A 246 -5.46 -7.27 15.10
N ASP A 247 -4.81 -7.18 13.94
CA ASP A 247 -4.43 -8.35 13.14
C ASP A 247 -3.13 -8.08 12.35
N ASP A 248 -1.99 -8.12 13.04
CA ASP A 248 -0.66 -7.95 12.43
C ASP A 248 -0.34 -9.06 11.43
N LYS A 249 -0.36 -8.76 10.15
CA LYS A 249 -0.05 -9.72 9.05
C LYS A 249 1.45 -9.99 8.86
N LEU A 250 2.30 -9.24 9.53
CA LEU A 250 3.76 -9.33 9.42
C LEU A 250 4.43 -9.77 10.71
N ILE A 251 3.77 -10.68 11.46
CA ILE A 251 4.29 -11.22 12.72
C ILE A 251 5.71 -11.77 12.54
N GLY A 252 6.61 -11.43 13.48
CA GLY A 252 8.00 -11.91 13.49
C GLY A 252 8.92 -11.28 12.45
N LYS A 253 8.42 -10.39 11.57
CA LYS A 253 9.28 -9.62 10.67
C LYS A 253 9.82 -8.36 11.35
N THR A 254 11.06 -8.03 11.00
CA THR A 254 11.74 -6.79 11.40
C THR A 254 12.14 -6.01 10.16
N PHE A 255 12.32 -4.69 10.31
CA PHE A 255 12.55 -3.77 9.19
C PHE A 255 13.64 -2.77 9.50
N ASN A 256 14.40 -2.36 8.46
CA ASN A 256 15.47 -1.37 8.60
C ASN A 256 14.90 0.05 8.75
N PHE A 257 13.97 0.42 7.88
CA PHE A 257 13.31 1.72 7.88
C PHE A 257 11.81 1.54 8.02
N MET A 258 11.21 2.31 8.89
CA MET A 258 9.77 2.30 9.09
C MET A 258 9.24 3.72 9.01
N LEU A 259 8.22 3.93 8.18
CA LEU A 259 7.64 5.24 7.87
C LEU A 259 6.13 5.16 8.06
N ALA A 260 5.54 6.07 8.79
CA ALA A 260 4.11 6.05 9.02
C ALA A 260 3.49 7.45 9.13
N ASN A 261 2.27 7.59 8.63
CA ASN A 261 1.34 8.66 8.98
C ASN A 261 0.05 8.02 9.48
N PRO A 262 -0.01 7.62 10.77
CA PRO A 262 -1.18 6.99 11.34
C PRO A 262 -2.40 7.91 11.31
N PRO A 263 -3.62 7.37 11.24
CA PRO A 263 -4.83 8.16 11.31
C PRO A 263 -4.95 8.88 12.65
N PHE A 264 -5.18 10.20 12.62
CA PHE A 264 -5.32 11.03 13.83
C PHE A 264 -6.73 10.90 14.41
N GLY A 265 -6.83 10.77 15.75
CA GLY A 265 -8.10 10.78 16.47
C GLY A 265 -9.04 9.63 16.08
N VAL A 266 -8.52 8.50 15.68
CA VAL A 266 -9.32 7.30 15.41
C VAL A 266 -9.45 6.47 16.68
N ASP A 267 -10.70 6.16 17.03
CA ASP A 267 -11.04 5.35 18.19
C ASP A 267 -10.71 3.87 17.90
N TRP A 268 -9.59 3.40 18.46
CA TRP A 268 -9.16 2.01 18.38
C TRP A 268 -9.96 1.06 19.28
N GLY A 269 -10.71 1.60 20.25
CA GLY A 269 -11.58 0.83 21.13
C GLY A 269 -12.97 0.55 20.56
N LYS A 270 -13.30 1.09 19.38
CA LYS A 270 -14.61 0.93 18.74
C LYS A 270 -14.83 -0.50 18.21
N ASP A 271 -13.81 -1.13 17.67
CA ASP A 271 -13.86 -2.53 17.27
C ASP A 271 -13.42 -3.41 18.44
N GLU A 272 -14.30 -4.29 18.89
CA GLU A 272 -14.05 -5.14 20.08
C GLU A 272 -12.91 -6.15 19.87
N ARG A 273 -12.63 -6.60 18.64
CA ARG A 273 -11.51 -7.51 18.36
C ARG A 273 -10.19 -6.78 18.48
N THR A 274 -10.11 -5.61 17.86
CA THR A 274 -8.93 -4.73 17.94
C THR A 274 -8.66 -4.35 19.39
N LYS A 275 -9.68 -3.90 20.12
CA LYS A 275 -9.59 -3.54 21.53
C LYS A 275 -9.07 -4.69 22.39
N LYS A 276 -9.66 -5.88 22.24
CA LYS A 276 -9.22 -7.09 22.94
C LYS A 276 -7.75 -7.41 22.61
N ARG A 277 -7.38 -7.41 21.32
CA ARG A 277 -6.01 -7.71 20.91
C ARG A 277 -5.00 -6.71 21.46
N VAL A 278 -5.32 -5.43 21.44
CA VAL A 278 -4.48 -4.36 22.01
C VAL A 278 -4.32 -4.57 23.52
N GLN A 279 -5.39 -4.93 24.24
CA GLN A 279 -5.33 -5.22 25.66
C GLN A 279 -4.53 -6.49 25.97
N ASP A 280 -4.68 -7.54 25.19
CA ASP A 280 -3.92 -8.80 25.33
C ASP A 280 -2.41 -8.56 25.09
N ASP A 281 -2.04 -7.69 24.14
CA ASP A 281 -0.66 -7.31 23.84
C ASP A 281 -0.08 -6.25 24.83
N ASN A 282 -0.87 -5.76 25.80
CA ASN A 282 -0.41 -4.88 26.87
C ASN A 282 0.07 -5.72 28.08
N CYS A 283 1.08 -6.52 27.83
CA CYS A 283 1.70 -7.41 28.82
C CYS A 283 3.23 -7.39 28.65
N PRO A 284 4.01 -7.86 29.62
CA PRO A 284 5.47 -7.96 29.49
C PRO A 284 5.89 -8.71 28.22
N GLY A 285 6.68 -8.06 27.39
CA GLY A 285 7.10 -8.59 26.07
C GLY A 285 6.07 -8.45 24.95
N GLY A 286 4.87 -7.95 25.21
CA GLY A 286 3.87 -7.62 24.21
C GLY A 286 4.16 -6.31 23.47
N ARG A 287 3.46 -6.11 22.36
CA ARG A 287 3.66 -4.90 21.51
C ARG A 287 3.42 -3.59 22.27
N PHE A 288 2.51 -3.60 23.23
CA PHE A 288 2.02 -2.43 23.94
C PHE A 288 2.38 -2.43 25.43
N GLU A 289 3.48 -3.07 25.80
CA GLU A 289 3.93 -3.25 27.19
C GLU A 289 4.13 -1.95 27.96
N ALA A 290 4.46 -0.84 27.26
CA ALA A 290 4.70 0.43 27.90
C ALA A 290 3.41 1.12 28.39
N GLY A 291 2.24 0.69 27.89
CA GLY A 291 0.94 1.20 28.28
C GLY A 291 0.04 1.51 27.08
N LEU A 292 -1.21 1.81 27.38
CA LEU A 292 -2.23 2.13 26.39
C LEU A 292 -2.61 3.61 26.45
N PRO A 293 -2.64 4.33 25.31
CA PRO A 293 -3.21 5.66 25.24
C PRO A 293 -4.75 5.57 25.38
N SER A 294 -5.42 6.72 25.51
CA SER A 294 -6.88 6.77 25.51
C SER A 294 -7.44 6.19 24.18
N THR A 295 -8.61 5.55 24.25
CA THR A 295 -9.20 4.82 23.11
C THR A 295 -9.46 5.69 21.89
N ASN A 296 -9.65 6.99 22.07
CA ASN A 296 -9.94 7.94 21.01
C ASN A 296 -8.72 8.35 20.16
N ASP A 297 -7.50 7.88 20.48
CA ASP A 297 -6.30 8.18 19.70
C ASP A 297 -5.28 7.03 19.77
N GLY A 298 -5.19 6.26 18.69
CA GLY A 298 -4.30 5.11 18.56
C GLY A 298 -2.88 5.43 18.07
N SER A 299 -2.53 6.70 17.88
CA SER A 299 -1.25 7.08 17.24
C SER A 299 -0.02 6.52 17.95
N LEU A 300 0.02 6.53 19.29
CA LEU A 300 1.11 5.90 20.06
C LEU A 300 1.09 4.37 20.05
N LEU A 301 -0.03 3.72 19.72
CA LEU A 301 -0.05 2.27 19.48
C LEU A 301 0.70 1.93 18.19
N PHE A 302 0.52 2.72 17.13
CA PHE A 302 1.31 2.55 15.90
C PHE A 302 2.80 2.73 16.16
N LEU A 303 3.21 3.71 16.96
CA LEU A 303 4.61 3.88 17.33
C LEU A 303 5.15 2.66 18.10
N GLN A 304 4.44 2.17 19.11
CA GLN A 304 4.85 0.97 19.86
C GLN A 304 4.89 -0.27 18.95
N HIS A 305 3.92 -0.41 18.03
CA HIS A 305 3.92 -1.48 17.03
C HIS A 305 5.19 -1.41 16.18
N MET A 306 5.56 -0.24 15.66
CA MET A 306 6.80 -0.06 14.89
C MET A 306 8.05 -0.40 15.72
N ILE A 307 8.11 0.02 16.98
CA ILE A 307 9.20 -0.33 17.90
C ILE A 307 9.32 -1.85 18.07
N SER A 308 8.19 -2.56 18.15
CA SER A 308 8.20 -4.03 18.23
C SER A 308 8.76 -4.71 16.97
N LYS A 309 8.80 -4.01 15.84
CA LYS A 309 9.34 -4.45 14.55
C LYS A 309 10.78 -4.01 14.28
N MET A 310 11.46 -3.41 15.26
CA MET A 310 12.86 -3.01 15.10
C MET A 310 13.78 -4.22 14.98
N ASP A 311 14.70 -4.17 14.04
CA ASP A 311 15.80 -5.12 13.94
C ASP A 311 16.84 -4.82 15.04
N LYS A 312 16.89 -5.69 16.04
CA LYS A 312 17.78 -5.52 17.19
C LYS A 312 19.25 -5.79 16.87
N VAL A 313 19.53 -6.42 15.75
CA VAL A 313 20.90 -6.80 15.34
C VAL A 313 21.51 -5.73 14.45
N ASN A 314 20.78 -5.33 13.40
CA ASN A 314 21.26 -4.39 12.39
C ASN A 314 20.82 -2.95 12.64
N GLY A 315 19.99 -2.74 13.66
CA GLY A 315 19.37 -1.45 13.92
C GLY A 315 18.19 -1.15 13.02
N SER A 316 17.39 -0.18 13.44
CA SER A 316 16.22 0.31 12.68
C SER A 316 16.06 1.81 12.91
N ARG A 317 15.40 2.47 11.94
CA ARG A 317 14.97 3.85 12.06
C ARG A 317 13.48 3.97 11.82
N ILE A 318 12.83 4.80 12.63
CA ILE A 318 11.39 5.07 12.57
C ILE A 318 11.19 6.55 12.29
N GLY A 319 10.45 6.87 11.23
CA GLY A 319 9.90 8.18 10.97
C GLY A 319 8.38 8.11 11.06
N ILE A 320 7.78 8.89 11.94
CA ILE A 320 6.33 8.88 12.15
C ILE A 320 5.78 10.30 12.21
N VAL A 321 4.64 10.50 11.54
CA VAL A 321 3.88 11.75 11.61
C VAL A 321 2.85 11.63 12.71
N LEU A 322 2.84 12.54 13.67
CA LEU A 322 1.92 12.54 14.80
C LEU A 322 1.26 13.92 14.97
N ASN A 323 0.08 13.96 15.57
CA ASN A 323 -0.51 15.18 16.08
C ASN A 323 0.16 15.59 17.42
N GLY A 324 -0.31 16.64 18.07
CA GLY A 324 0.24 17.10 19.36
C GLY A 324 -0.10 16.22 20.56
N SER A 325 -1.13 15.36 20.47
CA SER A 325 -1.60 14.54 21.60
C SER A 325 -0.49 13.66 22.22
N PRO A 326 0.35 12.97 21.44
CA PRO A 326 1.46 12.20 21.97
C PRO A 326 2.45 12.97 22.84
N LEU A 327 2.63 14.25 22.58
CA LEU A 327 3.56 15.10 23.30
C LEU A 327 2.96 15.65 24.60
N PHE A 328 1.66 16.00 24.59
CA PHE A 328 1.08 16.84 25.62
C PHE A 328 -0.01 16.16 26.47
N ASN A 329 -0.63 15.08 25.98
CA ASN A 329 -1.73 14.43 26.68
C ASN A 329 -1.25 13.45 27.77
N GLY A 330 -2.12 13.23 28.75
CA GLY A 330 -1.98 12.24 29.82
C GLY A 330 -1.17 12.71 31.02
N ASP A 331 -1.75 12.51 32.19
CA ASP A 331 -1.11 12.79 33.48
C ASP A 331 0.01 11.78 33.79
N ALA A 332 0.80 12.09 34.82
CA ALA A 332 1.84 11.21 35.31
C ALA A 332 1.28 9.83 35.67
N GLY A 333 1.93 8.77 35.16
CA GLY A 333 1.49 7.37 35.34
C GLY A 333 0.38 6.90 34.40
N SER A 334 -0.17 7.79 33.55
CA SER A 334 -1.07 7.38 32.48
C SER A 334 -0.33 6.59 31.38
N GLY A 335 -1.07 5.84 30.54
CA GLY A 335 -0.48 5.13 29.40
C GLY A 335 0.32 6.05 28.48
N TRP A 336 -0.16 7.26 28.20
CA TRP A 336 0.55 8.29 27.44
C TRP A 336 1.93 8.62 28.06
N SER A 337 1.93 8.91 29.35
CA SER A 337 3.12 9.25 30.11
C SER A 337 4.12 8.09 30.17
N ASN A 338 3.63 6.86 30.37
CA ASN A 338 4.44 5.65 30.43
C ASN A 338 5.12 5.35 29.07
N ILE A 339 4.39 5.54 27.96
CA ILE A 339 4.97 5.37 26.62
C ILE A 339 6.08 6.40 26.38
N ARG A 340 5.86 7.70 26.70
CA ARG A 340 6.91 8.72 26.61
C ARG A 340 8.12 8.38 27.49
N LYS A 341 7.88 7.92 28.70
CA LYS A 341 8.95 7.47 29.63
C LYS A 341 9.76 6.34 28.99
N MET A 342 9.11 5.33 28.41
CA MET A 342 9.78 4.22 27.74
C MET A 342 10.65 4.70 26.58
N LEU A 343 10.19 5.67 25.78
CA LEU A 343 10.98 6.23 24.67
C LEU A 343 12.24 6.92 25.16
N LEU A 344 12.15 7.68 26.25
CA LEU A 344 13.28 8.39 26.84
C LEU A 344 14.25 7.43 27.56
N ASP A 345 13.73 6.52 28.39
CA ASP A 345 14.56 5.57 29.15
C ASP A 345 15.35 4.63 28.24
N ARG A 346 14.78 4.25 27.09
CA ARG A 346 15.43 3.39 26.09
C ARG A 346 16.24 4.19 25.06
N ASN A 347 16.32 5.51 25.19
CA ASN A 347 16.99 6.41 24.25
C ASN A 347 16.58 6.20 22.79
N LEU A 348 15.25 6.04 22.56
CA LEU A 348 14.66 5.78 21.24
C LEU A 348 14.26 7.06 20.50
N LEU A 349 14.15 8.18 21.21
CA LEU A 349 13.79 9.46 20.61
C LEU A 349 15.03 10.21 20.17
N ASP A 350 15.13 10.45 18.87
CA ASP A 350 16.24 11.19 18.26
C ASP A 350 15.88 12.67 18.04
N THR A 351 14.81 12.92 17.29
CA THR A 351 14.44 14.27 16.86
C THR A 351 12.93 14.45 16.84
N ILE A 352 12.47 15.64 17.19
CA ILE A 352 11.09 16.10 17.00
C ILE A 352 11.10 17.35 16.13
N VAL A 353 10.38 17.31 15.02
CA VAL A 353 10.23 18.45 14.11
C VAL A 353 8.77 18.91 14.10
N ALA A 354 8.50 20.12 14.56
CA ALA A 354 7.18 20.73 14.44
C ALA A 354 6.95 21.24 13.01
N LEU A 355 5.87 20.81 12.37
CA LEU A 355 5.51 21.24 11.03
C LEU A 355 4.57 22.48 11.09
N PRO A 356 4.65 23.37 10.09
CA PRO A 356 3.68 24.44 9.94
C PRO A 356 2.24 23.93 9.86
N LYS A 357 1.28 24.74 10.27
CA LYS A 357 -0.14 24.45 10.10
C LYS A 357 -0.53 24.40 8.62
N ASN A 358 -1.65 23.77 8.32
CA ASN A 358 -2.24 23.70 6.97
C ASN A 358 -1.38 22.97 5.92
N LEU A 359 -0.43 22.13 6.33
CA LEU A 359 0.32 21.28 5.38
C LEU A 359 -0.47 20.04 4.95
N PHE A 360 -1.36 19.56 5.80
CA PHE A 360 -2.21 18.41 5.48
C PHE A 360 -3.59 18.90 5.03
N TYR A 361 -4.08 18.36 3.94
CA TYR A 361 -5.39 18.72 3.41
C TYR A 361 -6.51 18.40 4.41
N GLY A 362 -7.39 19.38 4.64
CA GLY A 362 -8.59 19.22 5.47
C GLY A 362 -8.36 19.22 6.97
N THR A 363 -7.21 19.67 7.45
CA THR A 363 -6.96 19.85 8.89
C THR A 363 -6.05 21.05 9.17
N ASP A 364 -6.39 21.81 10.24
CA ASP A 364 -5.57 22.89 10.79
C ASP A 364 -4.67 22.43 11.94
N ILE A 365 -4.59 21.12 12.16
CA ILE A 365 -3.84 20.53 13.28
C ILE A 365 -2.35 20.69 13.03
N THR A 366 -1.61 21.18 14.04
CA THR A 366 -0.15 21.12 14.02
C THR A 366 0.30 19.67 14.13
N THR A 367 1.17 19.26 13.24
CA THR A 367 1.74 17.91 13.20
C THR A 367 3.24 17.94 13.51
N TYR A 368 3.74 16.81 13.95
CA TYR A 368 5.12 16.62 14.36
C TYR A 368 5.69 15.37 13.68
N LEU A 369 6.95 15.45 13.31
CA LEU A 369 7.71 14.29 12.85
C LEU A 369 8.60 13.81 13.98
#